data_2b1e104f579ce7397cbcb7e539b2409a
#
_entry.id   2b1e104f579ce7397cbcb7e539b2409a
#
_cell.length_a   1.000
_cell.length_b   1.000
_cell.length_c   1.000
_cell.angle_alpha   90.00
_cell.angle_beta   90.00
_cell.angle_gamma   90.00
#
_symmetry.space_group_name_H-M   'P 1'
#
loop_
_entity.id
_entity.type
_entity.pdbx_description
1 polymer ?
#
loop_
_entity_poly.entity_id
_entity_poly.type
_entity_poly.pdbx_seq_one_letter_code
_entity_poly.pdbx_strand_id
1 'polypeptide(L)'
;MVELYRGPGRRTNSVPFVSRSAELRRLDAALQHMGAGGPALVDITGEAGIGKSRLLAEFSTLARRRGAAVLRGRATEFERHSPFQPFVDAFADLDQRVLRVFPSLRELPPVLRGRAEPSGEPWNRDRFGLYRATADALGRIRGARLVVVLDDLHWADPASLELVDHLVRHPVKAPFLLVVSRRDRQAPAALTTALARGADTGAVLRISLGPLDERDCVEELARDLPQQRVAEMYAASEGNPLYFLALLTAHRTARLPGPPVRDGGPPTGLEALLLDELAPLDPLERGTVEAAAVLGDHATADLIAALTGSPVPDVVEALRGVMRRDLIRTDQSGRRLALRHPLIRALVHDSTDPWRRQELHRRAAAELAEAGAPLAERAHHIERSLTGWDPEAAAILTSAAEQTAVTAPAASAHWLGVVLAILPNTPGHLDKRRELMLMRAGALGTTGALWESRDLFHRVIDMPAGNEDGEDVLRTSAVVQCAVMERQLGRYAEADALLRRELDRRPGPSPSRRIGLVIEWCCRAQFVARFPDVREELAEALRGARDLGDGLGEMGALTLAAMSEAYEGDTAEARRLARAAAGLADALTDGDLAGLCEPLVRLGWAEVMLD
;
A
#
# COMPACT_ATOMS: atom_id res chain seq x y z
N MET A 1 11.45 -36.11 -1.11
CA MET A 1 11.07 -34.68 -1.07
C MET A 1 9.82 -34.35 -1.91
N VAL A 2 9.03 -35.34 -2.36
CA VAL A 2 7.84 -35.17 -3.21
C VAL A 2 6.51 -35.24 -2.43
N GLU A 3 6.54 -35.52 -1.12
CA GLU A 3 5.34 -35.75 -0.31
C GLU A 3 4.85 -34.54 0.53
N LEU A 4 5.44 -33.36 0.37
CA LEU A 4 5.17 -32.19 1.24
C LEU A 4 3.85 -31.44 0.91
N TYR A 5 3.18 -31.76 -0.22
CA TYR A 5 1.95 -31.06 -0.63
C TYR A 5 0.95 -32.01 -1.31
N ARG A 6 0.36 -32.91 -0.56
CA ARG A 6 -0.91 -33.54 -0.92
C ARG A 6 -2.06 -32.78 -0.26
N GLY A 7 -2.48 -31.67 -0.85
CA GLY A 7 -3.83 -31.16 -0.65
C GLY A 7 -4.85 -32.02 -1.41
N PRO A 8 -6.07 -32.21 -0.89
CA PRO A 8 -7.08 -33.04 -1.55
C PRO A 8 -7.43 -32.48 -2.92
N GLY A 9 -7.14 -33.26 -3.97
CA GLY A 9 -7.48 -32.94 -5.34
C GLY A 9 -8.99 -32.86 -5.52
N ARG A 10 -9.56 -31.66 -5.48
CA ARG A 10 -10.90 -31.40 -6.01
C ARG A 10 -10.82 -31.34 -7.54
N ARG A 11 -11.57 -32.24 -8.20
CA ARG A 11 -11.98 -32.09 -9.60
C ARG A 11 -12.82 -30.81 -9.69
N THR A 12 -12.19 -29.68 -9.95
CA THR A 12 -12.90 -28.53 -10.47
C THR A 12 -13.23 -28.85 -11.92
N ASN A 13 -14.46 -28.58 -12.37
CA ASN A 13 -14.80 -28.39 -13.78
C ASN A 13 -14.01 -27.16 -14.26
N SER A 14 -12.70 -27.30 -14.40
CA SER A 14 -11.83 -26.18 -14.72
C SER A 14 -11.82 -26.05 -16.24
N VAL A 15 -12.26 -24.89 -16.69
CA VAL A 15 -11.99 -24.40 -18.06
C VAL A 15 -10.55 -24.74 -18.41
N PRO A 16 -10.27 -25.33 -19.57
CA PRO A 16 -8.91 -25.68 -19.97
C PRO A 16 -8.00 -24.44 -19.98
N PHE A 17 -6.72 -24.65 -19.71
CA PHE A 17 -5.71 -23.60 -19.82
C PHE A 17 -5.24 -23.53 -21.26
N VAL A 18 -5.59 -22.45 -21.95
CA VAL A 18 -5.51 -22.32 -23.41
C VAL A 18 -4.55 -21.19 -23.79
N SER A 19 -3.84 -21.33 -24.91
CA SER A 19 -3.12 -20.23 -25.59
C SER A 19 -1.99 -19.54 -24.83
N ARG A 20 -1.49 -20.07 -23.73
CA ARG A 20 -0.48 -19.39 -22.87
C ARG A 20 0.79 -20.23 -22.68
N SER A 21 1.06 -21.14 -23.59
CA SER A 21 2.23 -22.02 -23.48
C SER A 21 3.56 -21.27 -23.62
N ALA A 22 3.59 -20.19 -24.39
CA ALA A 22 4.80 -19.35 -24.55
C ALA A 22 5.14 -18.59 -23.27
N GLU A 23 4.14 -17.98 -22.64
CA GLU A 23 4.28 -17.25 -21.39
C GLU A 23 4.68 -18.20 -20.24
N LEU A 24 4.06 -19.40 -20.20
CA LEU A 24 4.40 -20.41 -19.20
C LEU A 24 5.83 -20.93 -19.37
N ARG A 25 6.32 -21.10 -20.62
CA ARG A 25 7.73 -21.43 -20.86
C ARG A 25 8.69 -20.34 -20.41
N ARG A 26 8.36 -19.06 -20.60
CA ARG A 26 9.17 -17.94 -20.11
C ARG A 26 9.23 -17.91 -18.58
N LEU A 27 8.11 -18.20 -17.92
CA LEU A 27 8.05 -18.34 -16.44
C LEU A 27 8.87 -19.55 -15.96
N ASP A 28 8.79 -20.69 -16.66
CA ASP A 28 9.62 -21.88 -16.32
C ASP A 28 11.12 -21.59 -16.50
N ALA A 29 11.50 -20.87 -17.53
CA ALA A 29 12.88 -20.44 -17.74
C ALA A 29 13.37 -19.51 -16.60
N ALA A 30 12.56 -18.54 -16.18
CA ALA A 30 12.88 -17.70 -15.03
C ALA A 30 13.06 -18.53 -13.74
N LEU A 31 12.19 -19.51 -13.51
CA LEU A 31 12.27 -20.44 -12.39
C LEU A 31 13.55 -21.27 -12.41
N GLN A 32 14.00 -21.73 -13.59
CA GLN A 32 15.21 -22.53 -13.74
C GLN A 32 16.49 -21.72 -13.48
N HIS A 33 16.51 -20.45 -13.85
CA HIS A 33 17.67 -19.56 -13.70
C HIS A 33 17.68 -18.76 -12.40
N MET A 34 16.80 -19.07 -11.45
CA MET A 34 16.78 -18.43 -10.13
C MET A 34 18.15 -18.46 -9.44
N GLY A 35 18.62 -17.31 -8.99
CA GLY A 35 19.88 -17.19 -8.26
C GLY A 35 21.15 -17.38 -9.10
N ALA A 36 21.04 -17.71 -10.39
CA ALA A 36 22.15 -17.93 -11.31
C ALA A 36 22.28 -16.85 -12.39
N GLY A 37 21.95 -15.59 -12.03
CA GLY A 37 21.97 -14.46 -12.98
C GLY A 37 20.68 -14.30 -13.80
N GLY A 38 19.62 -15.05 -13.48
CA GLY A 38 18.28 -14.84 -14.03
C GLY A 38 17.55 -13.66 -13.37
N PRO A 39 16.34 -13.32 -13.87
CA PRO A 39 15.55 -12.24 -13.32
C PRO A 39 15.17 -12.53 -11.86
N ALA A 40 15.22 -11.51 -11.01
CA ALA A 40 14.78 -11.59 -9.62
C ALA A 40 13.25 -11.41 -9.49
N LEU A 41 12.63 -10.76 -10.49
CA LEU A 41 11.21 -10.49 -10.53
C LEU A 41 10.64 -10.75 -11.93
N VAL A 42 9.39 -11.24 -11.98
CA VAL A 42 8.59 -11.32 -13.21
C VAL A 42 7.38 -10.40 -13.07
N ASP A 43 7.21 -9.47 -14.03
CA ASP A 43 6.09 -8.55 -14.14
C ASP A 43 5.11 -9.03 -15.21
N ILE A 44 3.94 -9.52 -14.81
CA ILE A 44 2.87 -9.96 -15.70
C ILE A 44 1.86 -8.84 -15.85
N THR A 45 1.74 -8.30 -17.07
CA THR A 45 0.83 -7.20 -17.38
C THR A 45 -0.29 -7.65 -18.30
N GLY A 46 -1.40 -6.93 -18.29
CA GLY A 46 -2.53 -7.15 -19.19
C GLY A 46 -3.84 -6.62 -18.63
N GLU A 47 -4.86 -6.60 -19.47
CA GLU A 47 -6.19 -6.06 -19.15
C GLU A 47 -6.95 -6.89 -18.11
N ALA A 48 -8.07 -6.34 -17.62
CA ALA A 48 -9.00 -7.08 -16.77
C ALA A 48 -9.53 -8.33 -17.52
N GLY A 49 -9.61 -9.47 -16.82
CA GLY A 49 -10.14 -10.68 -17.42
C GLY A 49 -9.24 -11.42 -18.40
N ILE A 50 -8.05 -10.89 -18.77
CA ILE A 50 -7.15 -11.45 -19.78
C ILE A 50 -6.49 -12.78 -19.36
N GLY A 51 -6.65 -13.20 -18.12
CA GLY A 51 -6.14 -14.48 -17.62
C GLY A 51 -4.86 -14.42 -16.80
N LYS A 52 -4.44 -13.27 -16.27
CA LYS A 52 -3.24 -13.13 -15.40
C LYS A 52 -3.27 -14.09 -14.22
N SER A 53 -4.33 -14.04 -13.40
CA SER A 53 -4.49 -14.92 -12.24
C SER A 53 -4.52 -16.41 -12.60
N ARG A 54 -5.05 -16.75 -13.78
CA ARG A 54 -5.05 -18.12 -14.28
C ARG A 54 -3.63 -18.57 -14.64
N LEU A 55 -2.87 -17.75 -15.35
CA LEU A 55 -1.45 -18.01 -15.66
C LEU A 55 -0.63 -18.16 -14.37
N LEU A 56 -0.84 -17.30 -13.37
CA LEU A 56 -0.19 -17.41 -12.06
C LEU A 56 -0.54 -18.72 -11.34
N ALA A 57 -1.78 -19.21 -11.43
CA ALA A 57 -2.20 -20.47 -10.83
C ALA A 57 -1.51 -21.67 -11.51
N GLU A 58 -1.46 -21.70 -12.85
CA GLU A 58 -0.77 -22.75 -13.61
C GLU A 58 0.75 -22.71 -13.35
N PHE A 59 1.34 -21.53 -13.36
CA PHE A 59 2.75 -21.36 -13.00
C PHE A 59 3.04 -21.83 -11.55
N SER A 60 2.18 -21.50 -10.60
CA SER A 60 2.31 -21.96 -9.21
C SER A 60 2.30 -23.50 -9.14
N THR A 61 1.45 -24.14 -9.93
CA THR A 61 1.38 -25.60 -10.03
C THR A 61 2.66 -26.17 -10.65
N LEU A 62 3.14 -25.56 -11.74
CA LEU A 62 4.41 -25.93 -12.38
C LEU A 62 5.59 -25.78 -11.42
N ALA A 63 5.69 -24.63 -10.72
CA ALA A 63 6.77 -24.35 -9.78
C ALA A 63 6.82 -25.39 -8.65
N ARG A 64 5.66 -25.77 -8.08
CA ARG A 64 5.58 -26.84 -7.08
C ARG A 64 6.04 -28.19 -7.64
N ARG A 65 5.64 -28.54 -8.87
CA ARG A 65 6.12 -29.77 -9.55
C ARG A 65 7.63 -29.76 -9.78
N ARG A 66 8.22 -28.57 -9.95
CA ARG A 66 9.68 -28.37 -10.06
C ARG A 66 10.40 -28.33 -8.70
N GLY A 67 9.69 -28.55 -7.58
CA GLY A 67 10.22 -28.59 -6.24
C GLY A 67 10.42 -27.23 -5.57
N ALA A 68 9.81 -26.16 -6.09
CA ALA A 68 9.81 -24.87 -5.44
C ALA A 68 8.67 -24.76 -4.41
N ALA A 69 8.93 -24.11 -3.27
CA ALA A 69 7.87 -23.62 -2.40
C ALA A 69 7.22 -22.39 -3.03
N VAL A 70 5.89 -22.30 -2.99
CA VAL A 70 5.14 -21.19 -3.57
C VAL A 70 4.23 -20.58 -2.53
N LEU A 71 4.49 -19.33 -2.19
CA LEU A 71 3.67 -18.48 -1.33
C LEU A 71 2.86 -17.53 -2.22
N ARG A 72 1.62 -17.25 -1.84
CA ARG A 72 0.73 -16.43 -2.66
C ARG A 72 0.05 -15.37 -1.82
N GLY A 73 0.06 -14.15 -2.31
CA GLY A 73 -0.73 -13.04 -1.80
C GLY A 73 -1.46 -12.33 -2.93
N ARG A 74 -2.42 -11.52 -2.57
CA ARG A 74 -3.22 -10.77 -3.52
C ARG A 74 -3.49 -9.36 -2.99
N ALA A 75 -3.38 -8.37 -3.86
CA ALA A 75 -3.87 -7.03 -3.54
C ALA A 75 -5.35 -6.91 -3.92
N THR A 76 -6.12 -6.24 -3.07
CA THR A 76 -7.53 -5.95 -3.34
C THR A 76 -7.77 -4.44 -3.25
N GLU A 77 -8.75 -3.95 -4.01
CA GLU A 77 -9.10 -2.53 -4.01
C GLU A 77 -9.48 -2.03 -2.62
N PHE A 78 -10.11 -2.89 -1.84
CA PHE A 78 -10.64 -2.56 -0.51
C PHE A 78 -9.54 -2.48 0.56
N GLU A 79 -8.42 -3.17 0.36
CA GLU A 79 -7.30 -3.23 1.31
C GLU A 79 -6.11 -2.34 0.91
N ARG A 80 -6.27 -1.51 -0.12
CA ARG A 80 -5.20 -0.62 -0.61
C ARG A 80 -4.66 0.37 0.44
N HIS A 81 -5.32 0.48 1.58
CA HIS A 81 -4.90 1.29 2.73
C HIS A 81 -4.29 0.46 3.87
N SER A 82 -4.32 -0.89 3.77
CA SER A 82 -3.70 -1.78 4.75
C SER A 82 -2.23 -2.02 4.38
N PRO A 83 -1.27 -1.57 5.19
CA PRO A 83 0.15 -1.68 4.85
C PRO A 83 0.60 -3.13 4.65
N PHE A 84 1.32 -3.39 3.57
CA PHE A 84 1.93 -4.68 3.23
C PHE A 84 0.95 -5.83 3.02
N GLN A 85 -0.34 -5.59 2.83
CA GLN A 85 -1.35 -6.65 2.80
C GLN A 85 -1.02 -7.79 1.83
N PRO A 86 -0.62 -7.58 0.56
CA PRO A 86 -0.26 -8.68 -0.34
C PRO A 86 0.89 -9.56 0.16
N PHE A 87 1.83 -8.97 0.89
CA PHE A 87 2.93 -9.72 1.51
C PHE A 87 2.47 -10.45 2.77
N VAL A 88 1.62 -9.82 3.58
CA VAL A 88 1.01 -10.45 4.76
C VAL A 88 0.25 -11.70 4.35
N ASP A 89 -0.56 -11.62 3.30
CA ASP A 89 -1.28 -12.78 2.75
C ASP A 89 -0.31 -13.86 2.27
N ALA A 90 0.73 -13.47 1.52
CA ALA A 90 1.72 -14.42 1.03
C ALA A 90 2.46 -15.13 2.16
N PHE A 91 2.74 -14.43 3.25
CA PHE A 91 3.47 -14.99 4.40
C PHE A 91 2.57 -15.55 5.51
N ALA A 92 1.25 -15.43 5.40
CA ALA A 92 0.30 -16.03 6.36
C ALA A 92 0.43 -17.56 6.42
N ASP A 93 0.77 -18.20 5.30
CA ASP A 93 0.95 -19.65 5.16
C ASP A 93 2.34 -20.16 5.61
N LEU A 94 3.15 -19.33 6.28
CA LEU A 94 4.44 -19.74 6.84
C LEU A 94 4.26 -20.70 8.01
N ASP A 95 3.93 -21.95 7.72
CA ASP A 95 3.84 -23.02 8.71
C ASP A 95 5.23 -23.49 9.17
N GLN A 96 5.25 -24.34 10.21
CA GLN A 96 6.47 -24.92 10.74
C GLN A 96 7.26 -25.76 9.71
N ARG A 97 6.59 -26.27 8.66
CA ARG A 97 7.24 -27.07 7.61
C ARG A 97 8.00 -26.17 6.66
N VAL A 98 7.38 -25.07 6.23
CA VAL A 98 8.02 -24.04 5.39
C VAL A 98 9.20 -23.43 6.16
N LEU A 99 9.02 -23.08 7.44
CA LEU A 99 10.08 -22.49 8.27
C LEU A 99 11.24 -23.44 8.61
N ARG A 100 11.06 -24.77 8.48
CA ARG A 100 12.17 -25.72 8.54
C ARG A 100 13.02 -25.72 7.28
N VAL A 101 12.38 -25.56 6.13
CA VAL A 101 13.06 -25.50 4.82
C VAL A 101 13.71 -24.13 4.60
N PHE A 102 13.07 -23.07 5.07
CA PHE A 102 13.53 -21.68 4.94
C PHE A 102 13.66 -21.01 6.32
N PRO A 103 14.70 -21.36 7.12
CA PRO A 103 14.85 -20.81 8.47
C PRO A 103 14.95 -19.27 8.52
N SER A 104 15.56 -18.66 7.49
CA SER A 104 15.71 -17.19 7.39
C SER A 104 14.38 -16.44 7.32
N LEU A 105 13.30 -17.08 6.90
CA LEU A 105 11.96 -16.44 6.91
C LEU A 105 11.42 -16.20 8.32
N ARG A 106 12.06 -16.73 9.37
CA ARG A 106 11.76 -16.35 10.76
C ARG A 106 12.22 -14.94 11.09
N GLU A 107 13.17 -14.43 10.34
CA GLU A 107 13.75 -13.09 10.50
C GLU A 107 12.97 -12.01 9.71
N LEU A 108 11.94 -12.42 8.95
CA LEU A 108 11.04 -11.44 8.32
C LEU A 108 10.40 -10.55 9.37
N PRO A 109 10.29 -9.24 9.12
CA PRO A 109 9.60 -8.32 10.00
C PRO A 109 8.23 -8.83 10.44
N PRO A 110 7.85 -8.69 11.72
CA PRO A 110 6.58 -9.19 12.27
C PRO A 110 5.36 -8.71 11.48
N VAL A 111 5.36 -7.45 11.06
CA VAL A 111 4.27 -6.85 10.26
C VAL A 111 4.00 -7.63 8.97
N LEU A 112 5.03 -8.14 8.29
CA LEU A 112 4.87 -8.95 7.08
C LEU A 112 4.33 -10.36 7.36
N ARG A 113 4.28 -10.78 8.62
CA ARG A 113 3.75 -12.07 9.05
C ARG A 113 2.36 -11.94 9.69
N GLY A 114 1.71 -10.78 9.55
CA GLY A 114 0.41 -10.51 10.14
C GLY A 114 0.38 -10.57 11.66
N ARG A 115 1.53 -10.39 12.31
CA ARG A 115 1.63 -10.33 13.77
C ARG A 115 1.60 -8.86 14.16
N ALA A 116 0.60 -8.46 14.95
CA ALA A 116 0.63 -7.19 15.64
C ALA A 116 1.89 -7.15 16.50
N GLU A 117 2.63 -6.06 16.42
CA GLU A 117 3.75 -5.84 17.34
C GLU A 117 3.24 -5.66 18.76
N PRO A 118 3.99 -6.12 19.78
CA PRO A 118 3.76 -5.65 21.13
C PRO A 118 3.82 -4.13 21.10
N SER A 119 2.78 -3.48 21.61
CA SER A 119 2.64 -2.04 21.69
C SER A 119 3.95 -1.42 22.20
N GLY A 120 4.67 -0.70 21.34
CA GLY A 120 5.85 0.08 21.71
C GLY A 120 7.13 -0.18 20.91
N GLU A 121 7.13 -1.09 19.96
CA GLU A 121 8.36 -1.41 19.21
C GLU A 121 8.47 -0.62 17.88
N PRO A 122 9.70 -0.19 17.53
CA PRO A 122 10.00 0.88 16.56
C PRO A 122 9.86 0.55 15.08
N TRP A 123 9.42 -0.62 14.67
CA TRP A 123 9.29 -1.04 13.27
C TRP A 123 8.41 -0.11 12.41
N ASN A 124 7.51 0.61 13.06
CA ASN A 124 6.67 1.61 12.41
C ASN A 124 7.42 2.86 11.95
N ARG A 125 8.69 3.00 12.31
CA ARG A 125 9.47 4.23 12.15
C ARG A 125 10.63 4.13 11.16
N ASP A 126 11.13 2.91 10.84
CA ASP A 126 12.17 2.69 9.83
C ASP A 126 11.67 1.81 8.67
N ARG A 127 11.01 2.44 7.68
CA ARG A 127 10.60 1.74 6.44
C ARG A 127 11.78 1.11 5.70
N PHE A 128 12.89 1.82 5.64
CA PHE A 128 14.08 1.35 4.92
C PHE A 128 14.76 0.19 5.64
N GLY A 129 14.79 0.19 6.97
CA GLY A 129 15.23 -0.95 7.78
C GLY A 129 14.37 -2.17 7.55
N LEU A 130 13.04 -2.01 7.50
CA LEU A 130 12.10 -3.07 7.19
C LEU A 130 12.36 -3.66 5.78
N TYR A 131 12.54 -2.81 4.76
CA TYR A 131 12.83 -3.27 3.40
C TYR A 131 14.14 -4.02 3.32
N ARG A 132 15.18 -3.50 3.98
CA ARG A 132 16.50 -4.15 4.06
C ARG A 132 16.42 -5.49 4.81
N ALA A 133 15.79 -5.53 5.98
CA ALA A 133 15.61 -6.76 6.74
C ALA A 133 14.85 -7.82 5.93
N THR A 134 13.85 -7.40 5.14
CA THR A 134 13.12 -8.30 4.24
C THR A 134 14.03 -8.82 3.13
N ALA A 135 14.78 -7.96 2.47
CA ALA A 135 15.73 -8.36 1.42
C ALA A 135 16.81 -9.29 1.97
N ASP A 136 17.34 -9.03 3.17
CA ASP A 136 18.34 -9.86 3.85
C ASP A 136 17.78 -11.24 4.21
N ALA A 137 16.57 -11.32 4.77
CA ALA A 137 15.92 -12.59 5.10
C ALA A 137 15.73 -13.46 3.84
N LEU A 138 15.27 -12.84 2.74
CA LEU A 138 15.13 -13.49 1.43
C LEU A 138 16.51 -13.85 0.84
N GLY A 139 17.50 -12.98 1.00
CA GLY A 139 18.86 -13.18 0.50
C GLY A 139 19.63 -14.34 1.15
N ARG A 140 19.20 -14.77 2.35
CA ARG A 140 19.77 -15.91 3.08
C ARG A 140 19.16 -17.26 2.70
N ILE A 141 18.19 -17.30 1.80
CA ILE A 141 17.62 -18.56 1.31
C ILE A 141 18.69 -19.38 0.60
N ARG A 142 18.84 -20.66 1.00
CA ARG A 142 19.80 -21.62 0.43
C ARG A 142 19.16 -23.01 0.30
N GLY A 143 19.63 -23.79 -0.65
CA GLY A 143 19.29 -25.21 -0.80
C GLY A 143 17.91 -25.55 -1.31
N ALA A 144 16.96 -24.61 -1.27
CA ALA A 144 15.60 -24.77 -1.77
C ALA A 144 15.14 -23.52 -2.53
N ARG A 145 14.18 -23.67 -3.43
CA ARG A 145 13.64 -22.58 -4.25
C ARG A 145 12.37 -22.01 -3.62
N LEU A 146 12.31 -20.68 -3.50
CA LEU A 146 11.12 -19.97 -3.04
C LEU A 146 10.57 -19.08 -4.15
N VAL A 147 9.29 -19.21 -4.43
CA VAL A 147 8.54 -18.32 -5.31
C VAL A 147 7.49 -17.60 -4.48
N VAL A 148 7.47 -16.27 -4.55
CA VAL A 148 6.40 -15.44 -4.00
C VAL A 148 5.59 -14.89 -5.16
N VAL A 149 4.29 -15.10 -5.14
CA VAL A 149 3.36 -14.65 -6.18
C VAL A 149 2.43 -13.60 -5.59
N LEU A 150 2.46 -12.38 -6.12
CA LEU A 150 1.57 -11.29 -5.71
C LEU A 150 0.66 -10.92 -6.88
N ASP A 151 -0.62 -11.18 -6.71
CA ASP A 151 -1.62 -10.92 -7.76
C ASP A 151 -2.25 -9.54 -7.59
N ASP A 152 -2.61 -8.91 -8.71
CA ASP A 152 -3.34 -7.63 -8.79
C ASP A 152 -2.66 -6.41 -8.10
N LEU A 153 -1.32 -6.30 -8.19
CA LEU A 153 -0.53 -5.24 -7.53
C LEU A 153 -0.95 -3.79 -7.86
N HIS A 154 -1.76 -3.56 -8.88
CA HIS A 154 -2.33 -2.23 -9.14
C HIS A 154 -3.28 -1.75 -8.03
N TRP A 155 -3.75 -2.66 -7.17
CA TRP A 155 -4.53 -2.39 -5.96
C TRP A 155 -3.70 -2.36 -4.68
N ALA A 156 -2.39 -2.65 -4.77
CA ALA A 156 -1.55 -2.73 -3.58
C ALA A 156 -1.40 -1.37 -2.89
N ASP A 157 -1.23 -1.44 -1.60
CA ASP A 157 -0.92 -0.30 -0.75
C ASP A 157 0.47 0.29 -1.07
N PRO A 158 0.70 1.58 -0.79
CA PRO A 158 1.97 2.23 -1.11
C PRO A 158 3.19 1.57 -0.46
N ALA A 159 3.08 1.03 0.76
CA ALA A 159 4.20 0.39 1.45
C ALA A 159 4.61 -0.93 0.75
N SER A 160 3.64 -1.71 0.26
CA SER A 160 3.89 -2.87 -0.59
C SER A 160 4.61 -2.48 -1.89
N LEU A 161 4.17 -1.39 -2.54
CA LEU A 161 4.79 -0.92 -3.78
C LEU A 161 6.24 -0.44 -3.57
N GLU A 162 6.51 0.25 -2.46
CA GLU A 162 7.85 0.66 -2.08
C GLU A 162 8.77 -0.54 -1.77
N LEU A 163 8.25 -1.58 -1.12
CA LEU A 163 8.99 -2.83 -0.90
C LEU A 163 9.31 -3.53 -2.23
N VAL A 164 8.37 -3.58 -3.17
CA VAL A 164 8.63 -4.12 -4.52
C VAL A 164 9.71 -3.29 -5.24
N ASP A 165 9.62 -1.94 -5.22
CA ASP A 165 10.63 -1.07 -5.80
C ASP A 165 12.02 -1.29 -5.16
N HIS A 166 12.07 -1.47 -3.84
CA HIS A 166 13.31 -1.80 -3.14
C HIS A 166 13.91 -3.13 -3.62
N LEU A 167 13.09 -4.19 -3.75
CA LEU A 167 13.54 -5.50 -4.24
C LEU A 167 13.97 -5.48 -5.72
N VAL A 168 13.41 -4.58 -6.54
CA VAL A 168 13.83 -4.35 -7.92
C VAL A 168 15.20 -3.67 -7.97
N ARG A 169 15.41 -2.64 -7.13
CA ARG A 169 16.69 -1.90 -7.07
C ARG A 169 17.81 -2.72 -6.41
N HIS A 170 17.47 -3.59 -5.49
CA HIS A 170 18.40 -4.46 -4.75
C HIS A 170 18.04 -5.93 -4.98
N PRO A 171 18.31 -6.49 -6.19
CA PRO A 171 17.90 -7.84 -6.53
C PRO A 171 18.50 -8.88 -5.59
N VAL A 172 17.63 -9.71 -5.05
CA VAL A 172 18.00 -10.77 -4.09
C VAL A 172 18.79 -11.87 -4.81
N LYS A 173 20.07 -12.05 -4.45
CA LYS A 173 20.96 -13.08 -5.00
C LYS A 173 20.78 -14.42 -4.27
N ALA A 174 19.59 -14.99 -4.36
CA ALA A 174 19.23 -16.27 -3.71
C ALA A 174 18.30 -17.05 -4.64
N PRO A 175 18.03 -18.34 -4.40
CA PRO A 175 17.01 -19.08 -5.15
C PRO A 175 15.59 -18.61 -4.79
N PHE A 176 15.33 -17.34 -5.06
CA PHE A 176 14.11 -16.59 -4.82
C PHE A 176 13.60 -15.94 -6.12
N LEU A 177 12.30 -16.01 -6.37
CA LEU A 177 11.64 -15.34 -7.47
C LEU A 177 10.36 -14.65 -7.00
N LEU A 178 10.26 -13.35 -7.21
CA LEU A 178 9.03 -12.61 -7.04
C LEU A 178 8.28 -12.56 -8.38
N VAL A 179 7.02 -12.98 -8.39
CA VAL A 179 6.16 -12.90 -9.57
C VAL A 179 4.98 -12.02 -9.25
N VAL A 180 4.80 -10.97 -10.01
CA VAL A 180 3.74 -10.00 -9.77
C VAL A 180 2.81 -9.91 -10.99
N SER A 181 1.53 -9.59 -10.75
CA SER A 181 0.61 -9.23 -11.81
C SER A 181 0.03 -7.84 -11.59
N ARG A 182 -0.26 -7.14 -12.68
CA ARG A 182 -0.89 -5.81 -12.63
C ARG A 182 -1.62 -5.46 -13.91
N ARG A 183 -2.43 -4.40 -13.86
CA ARG A 183 -3.03 -3.76 -15.04
C ARG A 183 -2.21 -2.53 -15.38
N ASP A 184 -1.72 -2.42 -16.64
CA ASP A 184 -0.84 -1.31 -17.04
C ASP A 184 -1.48 0.07 -16.82
N ARG A 185 -2.73 0.24 -17.24
CA ARG A 185 -3.45 1.54 -17.18
C ARG A 185 -3.88 1.97 -15.77
N GLN A 186 -3.93 1.03 -14.82
CA GLN A 186 -4.39 1.28 -13.45
C GLN A 186 -3.25 1.23 -12.43
N ALA A 187 -2.06 0.81 -12.86
CA ALA A 187 -0.90 0.73 -11.98
C ALA A 187 -0.37 2.13 -11.64
N PRO A 188 -0.01 2.37 -10.37
CA PRO A 188 0.64 3.62 -9.96
C PRO A 188 1.91 3.88 -10.78
N ALA A 189 2.14 5.15 -11.14
CA ALA A 189 3.29 5.55 -11.96
C ALA A 189 4.63 5.14 -11.34
N ALA A 190 4.74 5.21 -10.00
CA ALA A 190 5.93 4.80 -9.26
C ALA A 190 6.28 3.32 -9.51
N LEU A 191 5.28 2.42 -9.41
CA LEU A 191 5.46 1.00 -9.69
C LEU A 191 5.86 0.75 -11.14
N THR A 192 5.16 1.39 -12.09
CA THR A 192 5.43 1.24 -13.52
C THR A 192 6.87 1.68 -13.85
N THR A 193 7.32 2.79 -13.28
CA THR A 193 8.68 3.31 -13.47
C THR A 193 9.73 2.37 -12.84
N ALA A 194 9.47 1.85 -11.64
CA ALA A 194 10.38 0.93 -10.97
C ALA A 194 10.57 -0.36 -11.78
N LEU A 195 9.47 -0.97 -12.22
CA LEU A 195 9.50 -2.21 -13.02
C LEU A 195 10.10 -2.00 -14.41
N ALA A 196 9.90 -0.83 -15.03
CA ALA A 196 10.54 -0.49 -16.31
C ALA A 196 12.06 -0.42 -16.16
N ARG A 197 12.57 0.31 -15.17
CA ARG A 197 14.02 0.37 -14.85
C ARG A 197 14.59 -1.02 -14.57
N GLY A 198 13.86 -1.85 -13.82
CA GLY A 198 14.27 -3.23 -13.57
C GLY A 198 14.34 -4.08 -14.83
N ALA A 199 13.45 -3.85 -15.81
CA ALA A 199 13.48 -4.52 -17.09
C ALA A 199 14.71 -4.11 -17.93
N ASP A 200 15.05 -2.82 -17.92
CA ASP A 200 16.24 -2.30 -18.62
C ASP A 200 17.55 -2.89 -18.06
N THR A 201 17.60 -3.17 -16.78
CA THR A 201 18.78 -3.79 -16.11
C THR A 201 18.77 -5.32 -16.16
N GLY A 202 17.72 -5.96 -16.68
CA GLY A 202 17.56 -7.41 -16.69
C GLY A 202 17.12 -8.03 -15.33
N ALA A 203 16.91 -7.22 -14.29
CA ALA A 203 16.42 -7.67 -13.00
C ALA A 203 14.94 -8.07 -13.05
N VAL A 204 14.17 -7.52 -13.98
CA VAL A 204 12.74 -7.78 -14.18
C VAL A 204 12.49 -8.38 -15.56
N LEU A 205 11.83 -9.53 -15.59
CA LEU A 205 11.29 -10.13 -16.84
C LEU A 205 9.83 -9.66 -17.02
N ARG A 206 9.55 -8.88 -18.06
CA ARG A 206 8.18 -8.48 -18.38
C ARG A 206 7.50 -9.47 -19.32
N ILE A 207 6.27 -9.85 -18.95
CA ILE A 207 5.37 -10.69 -19.75
C ILE A 207 4.05 -9.93 -19.92
N SER A 208 3.77 -9.48 -21.13
CA SER A 208 2.49 -8.83 -21.46
C SER A 208 1.52 -9.84 -22.06
N LEU A 209 0.32 -9.94 -21.46
CA LEU A 209 -0.74 -10.81 -21.94
C LEU A 209 -1.66 -10.05 -22.89
N GLY A 210 -1.76 -10.51 -24.12
CA GLY A 210 -2.74 -10.08 -25.11
C GLY A 210 -4.03 -10.92 -25.07
N PRO A 211 -4.99 -10.66 -25.97
CA PRO A 211 -6.15 -11.50 -26.20
C PRO A 211 -5.77 -12.96 -26.49
N LEU A 212 -6.71 -13.88 -26.33
CA LEU A 212 -6.55 -15.25 -26.86
C LEU A 212 -6.65 -15.23 -28.39
N ASP A 213 -6.02 -16.19 -29.05
CA ASP A 213 -6.20 -16.36 -30.46
C ASP A 213 -7.59 -16.96 -30.76
N GLU A 214 -8.25 -16.49 -31.82
CA GLU A 214 -9.56 -17.00 -32.24
C GLU A 214 -9.53 -18.51 -32.46
N ARG A 215 -8.46 -19.03 -33.09
CA ARG A 215 -8.26 -20.44 -33.34
C ARG A 215 -8.30 -21.24 -32.04
N ASP A 216 -7.63 -20.80 -31.02
CA ASP A 216 -7.59 -21.50 -29.74
C ASP A 216 -8.96 -21.45 -29.02
N CYS A 217 -9.72 -20.35 -29.19
CA CYS A 217 -11.09 -20.26 -28.70
C CYS A 217 -11.99 -21.30 -29.38
N VAL A 218 -11.86 -21.48 -30.70
CA VAL A 218 -12.61 -22.48 -31.46
C VAL A 218 -12.19 -23.91 -31.08
N GLU A 219 -10.88 -24.19 -31.15
CA GLU A 219 -10.36 -25.56 -31.03
C GLU A 219 -10.37 -26.10 -29.59
N GLU A 220 -10.29 -25.21 -28.57
CA GLU A 220 -10.09 -25.65 -27.19
C GLU A 220 -11.24 -25.28 -26.24
N LEU A 221 -11.91 -24.14 -26.44
CA LEU A 221 -12.97 -23.69 -25.55
C LEU A 221 -14.39 -24.00 -26.04
N ALA A 222 -14.62 -23.95 -27.35
CA ALA A 222 -15.95 -24.00 -27.92
C ALA A 222 -16.06 -25.03 -29.10
N ARG A 223 -15.38 -26.17 -28.98
CA ARG A 223 -15.39 -27.26 -29.99
C ARG A 223 -16.77 -27.79 -30.33
N ASP A 224 -17.70 -27.64 -29.39
CA ASP A 224 -19.08 -28.09 -29.47
C ASP A 224 -19.99 -27.13 -30.24
N LEU A 225 -19.49 -25.96 -30.63
CA LEU A 225 -20.28 -24.91 -31.27
C LEU A 225 -19.91 -24.72 -32.76
N PRO A 226 -20.87 -24.24 -33.57
CA PRO A 226 -20.59 -23.85 -34.96
C PRO A 226 -19.54 -22.73 -35.02
N GLN A 227 -18.59 -22.82 -35.94
CA GLN A 227 -17.48 -21.87 -36.07
C GLN A 227 -17.97 -20.41 -36.23
N GLN A 228 -19.03 -20.17 -36.99
CA GLN A 228 -19.63 -18.85 -37.14
C GLN A 228 -20.06 -18.26 -35.81
N ARG A 229 -20.64 -19.07 -34.91
CA ARG A 229 -21.09 -18.64 -33.61
C ARG A 229 -19.92 -18.31 -32.67
N VAL A 230 -18.85 -19.09 -32.76
CA VAL A 230 -17.62 -18.85 -32.01
C VAL A 230 -16.96 -17.55 -32.49
N ALA A 231 -16.93 -17.30 -33.81
CA ALA A 231 -16.42 -16.08 -34.38
C ALA A 231 -17.21 -14.82 -33.90
N GLU A 232 -18.56 -14.92 -33.83
CA GLU A 232 -19.40 -13.85 -33.28
C GLU A 232 -19.06 -13.58 -31.79
N MET A 233 -18.92 -14.62 -30.96
CA MET A 233 -18.54 -14.51 -29.56
C MET A 233 -17.13 -13.96 -29.40
N TYR A 234 -16.19 -14.38 -30.24
CA TYR A 234 -14.83 -13.91 -30.26
C TYR A 234 -14.78 -12.41 -30.58
N ALA A 235 -15.47 -11.99 -31.65
CA ALA A 235 -15.56 -10.58 -32.02
C ALA A 235 -16.18 -9.73 -30.88
N ALA A 236 -17.25 -10.22 -30.25
CA ALA A 236 -17.91 -9.52 -29.14
C ALA A 236 -17.06 -9.45 -27.86
N SER A 237 -16.18 -10.44 -27.65
CA SER A 237 -15.27 -10.49 -26.49
C SER A 237 -13.91 -9.84 -26.77
N GLU A 238 -13.62 -9.49 -28.02
CA GLU A 238 -12.30 -9.04 -28.48
C GLU A 238 -11.17 -10.00 -28.06
N GLY A 239 -11.47 -11.30 -27.97
CA GLY A 239 -10.56 -12.35 -27.52
C GLY A 239 -10.23 -12.32 -26.02
N ASN A 240 -10.93 -11.51 -25.24
CA ASN A 240 -10.75 -11.50 -23.79
C ASN A 240 -11.38 -12.77 -23.17
N PRO A 241 -10.57 -13.62 -22.47
CA PRO A 241 -11.05 -14.92 -21.96
C PRO A 241 -12.26 -14.82 -21.04
N LEU A 242 -12.32 -13.79 -20.19
CA LEU A 242 -13.43 -13.62 -19.23
C LEU A 242 -14.75 -13.37 -19.98
N TYR A 243 -14.73 -12.47 -20.96
CA TYR A 243 -15.91 -12.12 -21.73
C TYR A 243 -16.32 -13.27 -22.65
N PHE A 244 -15.35 -13.92 -23.30
CA PHE A 244 -15.61 -15.08 -24.16
C PHE A 244 -16.29 -16.22 -23.38
N LEU A 245 -15.76 -16.56 -22.19
CA LEU A 245 -16.32 -17.60 -21.34
C LEU A 245 -17.70 -17.24 -20.79
N ALA A 246 -17.94 -15.96 -20.50
CA ALA A 246 -19.27 -15.50 -20.08
C ALA A 246 -20.29 -15.65 -21.22
N LEU A 247 -19.94 -15.25 -22.45
CA LEU A 247 -20.78 -15.42 -23.63
C LEU A 247 -21.01 -16.91 -23.95
N LEU A 248 -19.98 -17.74 -23.84
CA LEU A 248 -20.08 -19.18 -24.03
C LEU A 248 -21.00 -19.83 -23.00
N THR A 249 -20.91 -19.43 -21.74
CA THR A 249 -21.77 -19.92 -20.66
C THR A 249 -23.21 -19.50 -20.89
N ALA A 250 -23.44 -18.23 -21.23
CA ALA A 250 -24.77 -17.71 -21.54
C ALA A 250 -25.41 -18.46 -22.72
N HIS A 251 -24.63 -18.73 -23.78
CA HIS A 251 -25.10 -19.52 -24.91
C HIS A 251 -25.50 -20.95 -24.50
N ARG A 252 -24.65 -21.63 -23.73
CA ARG A 252 -24.92 -22.99 -23.24
C ARG A 252 -26.12 -23.06 -22.29
N THR A 253 -26.45 -21.96 -21.61
CA THR A 253 -27.63 -21.87 -20.73
C THR A 253 -28.86 -21.29 -21.45
N ALA A 254 -28.82 -21.08 -22.75
CA ALA A 254 -29.86 -20.43 -23.58
C ALA A 254 -30.20 -18.99 -23.17
N ARG A 255 -29.27 -18.30 -22.51
CA ARG A 255 -29.39 -16.91 -22.07
C ARG A 255 -28.50 -16.01 -22.94
N LEU A 256 -28.86 -15.81 -24.21
CA LEU A 256 -28.19 -14.85 -25.06
C LEU A 256 -28.81 -13.46 -24.89
N PRO A 257 -28.06 -12.40 -24.55
CA PRO A 257 -28.52 -11.03 -24.71
C PRO A 257 -28.71 -10.70 -26.18
N GLY A 258 -29.63 -9.79 -26.50
CA GLY A 258 -29.78 -9.22 -27.84
C GLY A 258 -28.49 -8.54 -28.34
N PRO A 259 -28.46 -8.07 -29.62
CA PRO A 259 -27.26 -7.46 -30.18
C PRO A 259 -26.77 -6.30 -29.30
N PRO A 260 -25.44 -6.14 -29.13
CA PRO A 260 -24.87 -5.10 -28.26
C PRO A 260 -25.25 -3.72 -28.81
N VAL A 261 -25.85 -2.90 -27.96
CA VAL A 261 -26.06 -1.47 -28.24
C VAL A 261 -24.70 -0.77 -28.17
N ARG A 262 -24.28 -0.19 -29.27
CA ARG A 262 -23.04 0.59 -29.37
C ARG A 262 -23.24 1.95 -28.74
N ASP A 263 -22.78 2.15 -27.54
CA ASP A 263 -22.40 3.47 -27.02
C ASP A 263 -21.42 3.27 -25.85
N GLY A 264 -20.28 3.95 -25.92
CA GLY A 264 -19.05 3.98 -25.13
C GLY A 264 -19.05 3.74 -23.60
N GLY A 265 -19.97 2.93 -23.07
CA GLY A 265 -19.97 2.45 -21.69
C GLY A 265 -19.26 1.10 -21.55
N PRO A 266 -19.00 0.61 -20.30
CA PRO A 266 -18.51 -0.74 -20.08
C PRO A 266 -19.44 -1.74 -20.78
N PRO A 267 -18.95 -2.91 -21.24
CA PRO A 267 -19.72 -3.80 -22.06
C PRO A 267 -21.00 -4.22 -21.32
N THR A 268 -22.10 -3.58 -21.70
CA THR A 268 -23.45 -3.79 -21.16
C THR A 268 -23.86 -5.27 -21.13
N GLY A 269 -23.20 -6.10 -21.93
CA GLY A 269 -23.43 -7.53 -21.97
C GLY A 269 -22.88 -8.30 -20.76
N LEU A 270 -21.70 -7.97 -20.22
CA LEU A 270 -21.13 -8.70 -19.07
C LEU A 270 -21.80 -8.27 -17.77
N GLU A 271 -22.04 -6.99 -17.60
CA GLU A 271 -22.78 -6.45 -16.45
C GLU A 271 -24.19 -7.03 -16.40
N ALA A 272 -24.90 -7.05 -17.53
CA ALA A 272 -26.21 -7.66 -17.66
C ALA A 272 -26.17 -9.16 -17.36
N LEU A 273 -25.16 -9.89 -17.86
CA LEU A 273 -24.99 -11.32 -17.57
C LEU A 273 -24.71 -11.60 -16.10
N LEU A 274 -23.89 -10.78 -15.45
CA LEU A 274 -23.61 -10.94 -14.02
C LEU A 274 -24.81 -10.55 -13.16
N LEU A 275 -25.55 -9.51 -13.53
CA LEU A 275 -26.81 -9.13 -12.87
C LEU A 275 -27.87 -10.22 -13.06
N ASP A 276 -27.93 -10.87 -14.22
CA ASP A 276 -28.79 -12.03 -14.47
C ASP A 276 -28.43 -13.25 -13.59
N GLU A 277 -27.15 -13.45 -13.28
CA GLU A 277 -26.73 -14.48 -12.31
C GLU A 277 -27.20 -14.15 -10.88
N LEU A 278 -27.34 -12.87 -10.53
CA LEU A 278 -27.85 -12.42 -9.23
C LEU A 278 -29.39 -12.38 -9.17
N ALA A 279 -30.06 -12.29 -10.32
CA ALA A 279 -31.52 -12.16 -10.36
C ALA A 279 -32.29 -13.33 -9.70
N PRO A 280 -31.85 -14.60 -9.80
CA PRO A 280 -32.53 -15.74 -9.19
C PRO A 280 -32.26 -15.93 -7.70
N LEU A 281 -31.45 -15.09 -7.07
CA LEU A 281 -31.13 -15.18 -5.65
C LEU A 281 -32.34 -14.77 -4.82
N ASP A 282 -32.63 -15.53 -3.79
CA ASP A 282 -33.60 -15.11 -2.79
C ASP A 282 -33.07 -13.93 -1.96
N PRO A 283 -33.90 -13.24 -1.17
CA PRO A 283 -33.46 -12.06 -0.42
C PRO A 283 -32.29 -12.33 0.53
N LEU A 284 -32.19 -13.50 1.15
CA LEU A 284 -31.13 -13.86 2.06
C LEU A 284 -29.84 -14.23 1.30
N GLU A 285 -29.94 -15.00 0.21
CA GLU A 285 -28.83 -15.29 -0.70
C GLU A 285 -28.23 -13.99 -1.24
N ARG A 286 -29.09 -13.06 -1.69
CA ARG A 286 -28.65 -11.75 -2.18
C ARG A 286 -27.95 -10.94 -1.09
N GLY A 287 -28.55 -10.80 0.09
CA GLY A 287 -27.95 -10.12 1.23
C GLY A 287 -26.62 -10.74 1.66
N THR A 288 -26.49 -12.06 1.57
CA THR A 288 -25.24 -12.80 1.84
C THR A 288 -24.14 -12.43 0.84
N VAL A 289 -24.47 -12.34 -0.45
CA VAL A 289 -23.52 -11.93 -1.52
C VAL A 289 -23.12 -10.47 -1.35
N GLU A 290 -24.07 -9.56 -1.04
CA GLU A 290 -23.81 -8.15 -0.77
C GLU A 290 -22.90 -7.96 0.45
N ALA A 291 -23.19 -8.65 1.56
CA ALA A 291 -22.37 -8.60 2.76
C ALA A 291 -20.96 -9.15 2.51
N ALA A 292 -20.84 -10.26 1.77
CA ALA A 292 -19.54 -10.80 1.38
C ALA A 292 -18.77 -9.84 0.45
N ALA A 293 -19.44 -9.12 -0.44
CA ALA A 293 -18.82 -8.11 -1.28
C ALA A 293 -18.24 -6.94 -0.47
N VAL A 294 -18.94 -6.50 0.55
CA VAL A 294 -18.50 -5.46 1.48
C VAL A 294 -17.33 -5.95 2.33
N LEU A 295 -17.47 -7.10 3.00
CA LEU A 295 -16.44 -7.67 3.90
C LEU A 295 -15.15 -8.06 3.18
N GLY A 296 -15.22 -8.46 1.93
CA GLY A 296 -14.05 -8.87 1.17
C GLY A 296 -13.36 -10.09 1.75
N ASP A 297 -12.07 -9.97 1.99
CA ASP A 297 -11.24 -11.08 2.49
C ASP A 297 -11.48 -11.38 3.98
N HIS A 298 -12.23 -10.51 4.68
CA HIS A 298 -12.69 -10.76 6.05
C HIS A 298 -14.02 -11.53 6.10
N ALA A 299 -14.62 -11.88 4.96
CA ALA A 299 -15.91 -12.53 4.92
C ALA A 299 -15.87 -13.93 5.56
N THR A 300 -16.62 -14.09 6.62
CA THR A 300 -16.91 -15.37 7.31
C THR A 300 -18.42 -15.52 7.46
N ALA A 301 -18.88 -16.74 7.73
CA ALA A 301 -20.31 -16.96 7.93
C ALA A 301 -20.87 -16.14 9.11
N ASP A 302 -20.10 -16.02 10.19
CA ASP A 302 -20.50 -15.26 11.39
C ASP A 302 -20.59 -13.75 11.08
N LEU A 303 -19.59 -13.16 10.42
CA LEU A 303 -19.60 -11.75 10.03
C LEU A 303 -20.73 -11.44 9.03
N ILE A 304 -20.96 -12.34 8.06
CA ILE A 304 -22.09 -12.18 7.13
C ILE A 304 -23.43 -12.22 7.89
N ALA A 305 -23.57 -13.12 8.86
CA ALA A 305 -24.76 -13.21 9.70
C ALA A 305 -24.99 -11.91 10.50
N ALA A 306 -23.95 -11.37 11.11
CA ALA A 306 -23.99 -10.10 11.81
C ALA A 306 -24.38 -8.93 10.88
N LEU A 307 -23.79 -8.86 9.67
CA LEU A 307 -24.10 -7.80 8.71
C LEU A 307 -25.53 -7.90 8.16
N THR A 308 -26.00 -9.11 7.87
CA THR A 308 -27.37 -9.33 7.36
C THR A 308 -28.42 -9.24 8.45
N GLY A 309 -28.04 -9.41 9.72
CA GLY A 309 -28.95 -9.51 10.86
C GLY A 309 -29.73 -10.85 10.88
N SER A 310 -29.18 -11.89 10.25
CA SER A 310 -29.80 -13.19 10.10
C SER A 310 -29.12 -14.25 10.97
N PRO A 311 -29.81 -15.28 11.44
CA PRO A 311 -29.18 -16.36 12.18
C PRO A 311 -28.08 -17.08 11.38
N VAL A 312 -26.99 -17.45 12.02
CA VAL A 312 -25.85 -18.13 11.35
C VAL A 312 -26.28 -19.39 10.59
N PRO A 313 -27.18 -20.26 11.11
CA PRO A 313 -27.64 -21.43 10.35
C PRO A 313 -28.31 -21.08 9.02
N ASP A 314 -29.10 -20.01 8.98
CA ASP A 314 -29.82 -19.56 7.78
C ASP A 314 -28.80 -18.99 6.75
N VAL A 315 -27.81 -18.23 7.20
CA VAL A 315 -26.72 -17.72 6.36
C VAL A 315 -25.87 -18.87 5.81
N VAL A 316 -25.61 -19.91 6.59
CA VAL A 316 -24.88 -21.10 6.11
C VAL A 316 -25.67 -21.82 5.01
N GLU A 317 -27.01 -21.90 5.10
CA GLU A 317 -27.81 -22.46 4.02
C GLU A 317 -27.81 -21.57 2.77
N ALA A 318 -27.97 -20.26 2.94
CA ALA A 318 -27.82 -19.30 1.83
C ALA A 318 -26.43 -19.40 1.18
N LEU A 319 -25.35 -19.51 1.98
CA LEU A 319 -24.00 -19.73 1.48
C LEU A 319 -23.88 -21.00 0.64
N ARG A 320 -24.52 -22.10 1.05
CA ARG A 320 -24.58 -23.33 0.24
C ARG A 320 -25.28 -23.09 -1.11
N GLY A 321 -26.36 -22.29 -1.11
CA GLY A 321 -27.06 -21.87 -2.31
C GLY A 321 -26.16 -21.11 -3.30
N VAL A 322 -25.54 -20.04 -2.82
CA VAL A 322 -24.68 -19.20 -3.66
C VAL A 322 -23.36 -19.89 -4.05
N MET A 323 -22.85 -20.81 -3.23
CA MET A 323 -21.68 -21.65 -3.57
C MET A 323 -22.01 -22.66 -4.67
N ARG A 324 -23.20 -23.27 -4.67
CA ARG A 324 -23.66 -24.13 -5.79
C ARG A 324 -23.73 -23.37 -7.10
N ARG A 325 -24.02 -22.06 -7.05
CA ARG A 325 -24.03 -21.15 -8.21
C ARG A 325 -22.64 -20.63 -8.57
N ASP A 326 -21.60 -21.04 -7.84
CA ASP A 326 -20.19 -20.58 -7.99
C ASP A 326 -20.02 -19.04 -7.87
N LEU A 327 -20.87 -18.38 -7.10
CA LEU A 327 -20.74 -16.93 -6.83
C LEU A 327 -19.73 -16.66 -5.70
N ILE A 328 -19.76 -17.49 -4.64
CA ILE A 328 -18.84 -17.44 -3.50
C ILE A 328 -18.03 -18.74 -3.44
N ARG A 329 -16.78 -18.63 -3.08
CA ARG A 329 -15.83 -19.75 -2.88
C ARG A 329 -15.21 -19.65 -1.50
N THR A 330 -14.85 -20.79 -0.92
CA THR A 330 -14.02 -20.81 0.29
C THR A 330 -12.55 -20.78 -0.08
N ASP A 331 -11.74 -20.20 0.80
CA ASP A 331 -10.29 -20.34 0.76
C ASP A 331 -9.84 -21.79 1.04
N GLN A 332 -8.53 -22.02 1.02
CA GLN A 332 -7.97 -23.35 1.28
C GLN A 332 -8.24 -23.85 2.71
N SER A 333 -8.42 -22.94 3.67
CA SER A 333 -8.74 -23.27 5.07
C SER A 333 -10.21 -23.62 5.28
N GLY A 334 -11.09 -23.28 4.33
CA GLY A 334 -12.53 -23.43 4.42
C GLY A 334 -13.21 -22.43 5.38
N ARG A 335 -12.48 -21.46 5.90
CA ARG A 335 -12.96 -20.50 6.89
C ARG A 335 -13.30 -19.12 6.29
N ARG A 336 -12.53 -18.67 5.30
CA ARG A 336 -12.78 -17.40 4.63
C ARG A 336 -13.55 -17.60 3.34
N LEU A 337 -14.41 -16.65 3.05
CA LEU A 337 -15.30 -16.65 1.91
C LEU A 337 -14.88 -15.51 0.98
N ALA A 338 -14.88 -15.74 -0.32
CA ALA A 338 -14.60 -14.71 -1.30
C ALA A 338 -15.52 -14.88 -2.51
N LEU A 339 -15.95 -13.79 -3.12
CA LEU A 339 -16.57 -13.86 -4.42
C LEU A 339 -15.59 -14.44 -5.44
N ARG A 340 -16.11 -15.25 -6.39
CA ARG A 340 -15.28 -16.01 -7.34
C ARG A 340 -14.32 -15.14 -8.16
N HIS A 341 -14.66 -13.85 -8.33
CA HIS A 341 -13.85 -12.91 -9.10
C HIS A 341 -14.02 -11.47 -8.57
N PRO A 342 -12.94 -10.64 -8.55
CA PRO A 342 -13.02 -9.25 -8.12
C PRO A 342 -14.00 -8.39 -8.89
N LEU A 343 -14.19 -8.64 -10.19
CA LEU A 343 -15.19 -7.92 -10.99
C LEU A 343 -16.63 -8.18 -10.49
N ILE A 344 -16.92 -9.41 -10.06
CA ILE A 344 -18.23 -9.72 -9.48
C ILE A 344 -18.37 -9.00 -8.15
N ARG A 345 -17.30 -8.97 -7.32
CA ARG A 345 -17.30 -8.23 -6.08
C ARG A 345 -17.57 -6.73 -6.32
N ALA A 346 -16.83 -6.11 -7.25
CA ALA A 346 -17.01 -4.71 -7.59
C ALA A 346 -18.44 -4.44 -8.11
N LEU A 347 -18.94 -5.28 -9.01
CA LEU A 347 -20.29 -5.14 -9.56
C LEU A 347 -21.37 -5.30 -8.48
N VAL A 348 -21.27 -6.33 -7.61
CA VAL A 348 -22.22 -6.53 -6.51
C VAL A 348 -22.18 -5.33 -5.57
N HIS A 349 -20.97 -4.89 -5.18
CA HIS A 349 -20.79 -3.72 -4.33
C HIS A 349 -21.41 -2.46 -4.95
N ASP A 350 -21.19 -2.19 -6.24
CA ASP A 350 -21.65 -0.98 -6.92
C ASP A 350 -23.15 -1.04 -7.24
N SER A 351 -23.70 -2.23 -7.54
CA SER A 351 -25.13 -2.44 -7.78
C SER A 351 -25.95 -2.53 -6.49
N THR A 352 -25.32 -2.70 -5.33
CA THR A 352 -26.01 -2.65 -4.04
C THR A 352 -26.55 -1.24 -3.81
N ASP A 353 -27.82 -1.15 -3.38
CA ASP A 353 -28.44 0.13 -3.04
C ASP A 353 -27.53 0.98 -2.14
N PRO A 354 -27.33 2.28 -2.44
CA PRO A 354 -26.38 3.12 -1.71
C PRO A 354 -26.58 3.16 -0.20
N TRP A 355 -27.84 3.22 0.26
CA TRP A 355 -28.15 3.23 1.71
C TRP A 355 -27.88 1.87 2.34
N ARG A 356 -28.24 0.80 1.64
CA ARG A 356 -27.94 -0.57 2.06
C ARG A 356 -26.44 -0.81 2.14
N ARG A 357 -25.68 -0.39 1.13
CA ARG A 357 -24.22 -0.50 1.10
C ARG A 357 -23.57 0.25 2.25
N GLN A 358 -24.01 1.46 2.51
CA GLN A 358 -23.54 2.28 3.63
C GLN A 358 -23.82 1.62 4.99
N GLU A 359 -25.03 1.08 5.18
CA GLU A 359 -25.38 0.36 6.39
C GLU A 359 -24.53 -0.91 6.58
N LEU A 360 -24.27 -1.65 5.51
CA LEU A 360 -23.36 -2.80 5.55
C LEU A 360 -21.94 -2.41 5.96
N HIS A 361 -21.41 -1.30 5.42
CA HIS A 361 -20.11 -0.78 5.85
C HIS A 361 -20.09 -0.34 7.31
N ARG A 362 -21.17 0.31 7.78
CA ARG A 362 -21.30 0.72 9.18
C ARG A 362 -21.28 -0.49 10.13
N ARG A 363 -22.05 -1.54 9.81
CA ARG A 363 -22.05 -2.79 10.57
C ARG A 363 -20.70 -3.49 10.51
N ALA A 364 -20.08 -3.56 9.33
CA ALA A 364 -18.76 -4.16 9.18
C ALA A 364 -17.71 -3.47 10.08
N ALA A 365 -17.74 -2.13 10.16
CA ALA A 365 -16.84 -1.39 11.04
C ALA A 365 -17.04 -1.74 12.53
N ALA A 366 -18.30 -1.92 12.96
CA ALA A 366 -18.63 -2.29 14.34
C ALA A 366 -18.19 -3.73 14.67
N GLU A 367 -18.53 -4.70 13.81
CA GLU A 367 -18.19 -6.12 14.01
C GLU A 367 -16.67 -6.35 13.99
N LEU A 368 -15.96 -5.67 13.08
CA LEU A 368 -14.50 -5.70 13.04
C LEU A 368 -13.87 -5.06 14.30
N ALA A 369 -14.53 -4.06 14.89
CA ALA A 369 -14.09 -3.49 16.16
C ALA A 369 -14.23 -4.49 17.32
N GLU A 370 -15.34 -5.20 17.40
CA GLU A 370 -15.59 -6.24 18.41
C GLU A 370 -14.61 -7.42 18.24
N ALA A 371 -14.27 -7.75 16.99
CA ALA A 371 -13.26 -8.76 16.69
C ALA A 371 -11.80 -8.30 16.95
N GLY A 372 -11.57 -7.04 17.38
CA GLY A 372 -10.24 -6.50 17.65
C GLY A 372 -9.40 -6.27 16.39
N ALA A 373 -10.03 -6.06 15.24
CA ALA A 373 -9.33 -5.78 13.99
C ALA A 373 -8.53 -4.45 14.06
N PRO A 374 -7.39 -4.36 13.37
CA PRO A 374 -6.58 -3.14 13.29
C PRO A 374 -7.38 -1.92 12.85
N LEU A 375 -7.00 -0.74 13.33
CA LEU A 375 -7.70 0.51 12.98
C LEU A 375 -7.71 0.78 11.47
N ALA A 376 -6.65 0.41 10.75
CA ALA A 376 -6.56 0.59 9.30
C ALA A 376 -7.63 -0.19 8.53
N GLU A 377 -7.96 -1.41 8.96
CA GLU A 377 -9.02 -2.24 8.36
C GLU A 377 -10.40 -1.64 8.64
N ARG A 378 -10.62 -1.17 9.86
CA ARG A 378 -11.87 -0.52 10.27
C ARG A 378 -12.09 0.83 9.57
N ALA A 379 -11.01 1.61 9.40
CA ALA A 379 -11.04 2.93 8.79
C ALA A 379 -11.66 2.92 7.39
N HIS A 380 -11.36 1.91 6.58
CA HIS A 380 -11.95 1.74 5.25
C HIS A 380 -13.49 1.64 5.29
N HIS A 381 -14.03 0.86 6.22
CA HIS A 381 -15.48 0.70 6.37
C HIS A 381 -16.12 1.94 6.98
N ILE A 382 -15.45 2.58 7.94
CA ILE A 382 -15.91 3.84 8.56
C ILE A 382 -16.03 4.91 7.50
N GLU A 383 -14.99 5.13 6.69
CA GLU A 383 -15.00 6.10 5.59
C GLU A 383 -16.20 5.92 4.67
N ARG A 384 -16.49 4.68 4.26
CA ARG A 384 -17.58 4.35 3.34
C ARG A 384 -18.97 4.38 3.98
N SER A 385 -19.05 4.43 5.30
CA SER A 385 -20.31 4.57 6.04
C SER A 385 -20.66 6.02 6.37
N LEU A 386 -19.76 6.98 6.15
CA LEU A 386 -19.99 8.38 6.50
C LEU A 386 -21.06 9.04 5.63
N THR A 387 -21.97 9.77 6.30
CA THR A 387 -22.97 10.65 5.66
C THR A 387 -22.74 12.12 5.93
N GLY A 388 -21.87 12.43 6.87
CA GLY A 388 -21.59 13.78 7.34
C GLY A 388 -20.66 13.79 8.53
N TRP A 389 -20.69 14.85 9.31
CA TRP A 389 -19.84 14.98 10.49
C TRP A 389 -20.25 13.98 11.58
N ASP A 390 -19.31 13.12 11.91
CA ASP A 390 -19.38 12.17 13.02
C ASP A 390 -18.07 12.27 13.83
N PRO A 391 -18.12 12.78 15.07
CA PRO A 391 -16.92 12.96 15.88
C PRO A 391 -16.19 11.66 16.23
N GLU A 392 -16.91 10.56 16.45
CA GLU A 392 -16.34 9.26 16.80
C GLU A 392 -15.62 8.66 15.59
N ALA A 393 -16.31 8.63 14.45
CA ALA A 393 -15.72 8.19 13.19
C ALA A 393 -14.48 9.03 12.81
N ALA A 394 -14.56 10.35 12.98
CA ALA A 394 -13.43 11.26 12.74
C ALA A 394 -12.25 10.97 13.67
N ALA A 395 -12.51 10.66 14.95
CA ALA A 395 -11.45 10.29 15.89
C ALA A 395 -10.77 8.98 15.49
N ILE A 396 -11.54 7.95 15.07
CA ILE A 396 -10.99 6.66 14.63
C ILE A 396 -10.15 6.84 13.35
N LEU A 397 -10.65 7.59 12.36
CA LEU A 397 -9.91 7.87 11.12
C LEU A 397 -8.63 8.66 11.40
N THR A 398 -8.67 9.63 12.33
CA THR A 398 -7.48 10.38 12.74
C THR A 398 -6.46 9.46 13.41
N SER A 399 -6.89 8.61 14.35
CA SER A 399 -6.01 7.64 15.01
C SER A 399 -5.42 6.61 14.04
N ALA A 400 -6.21 6.15 13.07
CA ALA A 400 -5.70 5.29 12.00
C ALA A 400 -4.63 6.01 11.15
N ALA A 401 -4.85 7.28 10.84
CA ALA A 401 -3.90 8.11 10.11
C ALA A 401 -2.59 8.32 10.90
N GLU A 402 -2.68 8.57 12.20
CA GLU A 402 -1.51 8.71 13.08
C GLU A 402 -0.68 7.43 13.13
N GLN A 403 -1.33 6.27 13.32
CA GLN A 403 -0.65 4.97 13.38
C GLN A 403 0.04 4.60 12.06
N THR A 404 -0.50 5.05 10.95
CA THR A 404 0.02 4.72 9.62
C THR A 404 0.89 5.83 9.00
N ALA A 405 1.08 6.95 9.70
CA ALA A 405 1.78 8.12 9.16
C ALA A 405 3.19 7.81 8.63
N VAL A 406 3.91 6.91 9.27
CA VAL A 406 5.27 6.50 8.87
C VAL A 406 5.26 5.32 7.89
N THR A 407 4.44 4.30 8.16
CA THR A 407 4.43 3.05 7.36
C THR A 407 3.63 3.17 6.08
N ALA A 408 2.56 3.97 6.07
CA ALA A 408 1.68 4.19 4.93
C ALA A 408 1.21 5.65 4.86
N PRO A 409 2.12 6.62 4.62
CA PRO A 409 1.81 8.05 4.66
C PRO A 409 0.73 8.47 3.65
N ALA A 410 0.58 7.76 2.54
CA ALA A 410 -0.49 8.01 1.57
C ALA A 410 -1.87 7.66 2.15
N ALA A 411 -2.00 6.56 2.91
CA ALA A 411 -3.23 6.21 3.60
C ALA A 411 -3.55 7.23 4.70
N SER A 412 -2.53 7.63 5.47
CA SER A 412 -2.65 8.70 6.47
C SER A 412 -3.17 10.00 5.84
N ALA A 413 -2.54 10.47 4.76
CA ALA A 413 -2.97 11.68 4.05
C ALA A 413 -4.40 11.57 3.48
N HIS A 414 -4.79 10.37 3.03
CA HIS A 414 -6.14 10.09 2.53
C HIS A 414 -7.18 10.23 3.64
N TRP A 415 -7.04 9.51 4.76
CA TRP A 415 -8.01 9.56 5.86
C TRP A 415 -8.11 10.95 6.51
N LEU A 416 -6.99 11.65 6.69
CA LEU A 416 -7.01 13.05 7.13
C LEU A 416 -7.76 13.95 6.14
N GLY A 417 -7.64 13.66 4.84
CA GLY A 417 -8.43 14.33 3.81
C GLY A 417 -9.93 14.08 3.95
N VAL A 418 -10.32 12.85 4.23
CA VAL A 418 -11.73 12.47 4.48
C VAL A 418 -12.27 13.22 5.70
N VAL A 419 -11.54 13.19 6.83
CA VAL A 419 -11.96 13.91 8.05
C VAL A 419 -12.09 15.42 7.78
N LEU A 420 -11.14 16.02 7.08
CA LEU A 420 -11.18 17.44 6.72
C LEU A 420 -12.38 17.81 5.83
N ALA A 421 -12.81 16.89 4.97
CA ALA A 421 -13.95 17.12 4.07
C ALA A 421 -15.28 17.14 4.83
N ILE A 422 -15.41 16.34 5.89
CA ILE A 422 -16.64 16.27 6.69
C ILE A 422 -16.64 17.21 7.90
N LEU A 423 -15.47 17.71 8.32
CA LEU A 423 -15.32 18.59 9.49
C LEU A 423 -16.11 19.90 9.29
N PRO A 424 -17.01 20.27 10.21
CA PRO A 424 -17.79 21.48 10.07
C PRO A 424 -16.90 22.74 9.98
N ASN A 425 -17.27 23.65 9.08
CA ASN A 425 -16.55 24.91 8.90
C ASN A 425 -17.09 25.97 9.87
N THR A 426 -16.84 25.77 11.16
CA THR A 426 -17.26 26.67 12.23
C THR A 426 -16.07 27.12 13.07
N PRO A 427 -16.14 28.27 13.76
CA PRO A 427 -15.03 28.74 14.60
C PRO A 427 -14.56 27.71 15.64
N GLY A 428 -15.49 26.93 16.20
CA GLY A 428 -15.15 25.90 17.21
C GLY A 428 -14.33 24.72 16.68
N HIS A 429 -14.21 24.57 15.36
CA HIS A 429 -13.42 23.52 14.72
C HIS A 429 -12.15 24.06 14.03
N LEU A 430 -11.85 25.34 14.21
CA LEU A 430 -10.74 25.99 13.50
C LEU A 430 -9.39 25.35 13.87
N ASP A 431 -9.10 25.20 15.15
CA ASP A 431 -7.83 24.63 15.61
C ASP A 431 -7.71 23.16 15.23
N LYS A 432 -8.79 22.38 15.33
CA LYS A 432 -8.80 20.99 14.86
C LYS A 432 -8.56 20.90 13.36
N ARG A 433 -9.12 21.81 12.58
CA ARG A 433 -8.88 21.89 11.13
C ARG A 433 -7.41 22.19 10.82
N ARG A 434 -6.81 23.14 11.54
CA ARG A 434 -5.40 23.49 11.39
C ARG A 434 -4.48 22.31 11.73
N GLU A 435 -4.78 21.61 12.85
CA GLU A 435 -4.06 20.41 13.28
C GLU A 435 -4.11 19.31 12.20
N LEU A 436 -5.31 18.96 11.72
CA LEU A 436 -5.49 17.93 10.71
C LEU A 436 -4.84 18.31 9.36
N MET A 437 -4.87 19.58 8.98
CA MET A 437 -4.18 20.07 7.78
C MET A 437 -2.67 19.98 7.93
N LEU A 438 -2.13 20.30 9.10
CA LEU A 438 -0.70 20.17 9.41
C LEU A 438 -0.24 18.71 9.29
N MET A 439 -0.98 17.80 9.92
CA MET A 439 -0.70 16.35 9.84
C MET A 439 -0.77 15.83 8.41
N ARG A 440 -1.81 16.22 7.66
CA ARG A 440 -1.98 15.82 6.25
C ARG A 440 -0.85 16.35 5.38
N ALA A 441 -0.45 17.61 5.59
CA ALA A 441 0.65 18.21 4.86
C ALA A 441 1.96 17.45 5.10
N GLY A 442 2.26 17.08 6.34
CA GLY A 442 3.42 16.26 6.69
C GLY A 442 3.38 14.90 5.99
N ALA A 443 2.24 14.21 6.04
CA ALA A 443 2.05 12.92 5.37
C ALA A 443 2.23 13.03 3.84
N LEU A 444 1.70 14.07 3.19
CA LEU A 444 1.89 14.33 1.77
C LEU A 444 3.36 14.60 1.43
N GLY A 445 4.06 15.39 2.25
CA GLY A 445 5.49 15.64 2.07
C GLY A 445 6.29 14.33 2.06
N THR A 446 5.98 13.41 2.97
CA THR A 446 6.61 12.09 3.07
C THR A 446 6.34 11.22 1.83
N THR A 447 5.20 11.39 1.14
CA THR A 447 4.91 10.69 -0.13
C THR A 447 5.63 11.28 -1.35
N GLY A 448 6.28 12.43 -1.20
CA GLY A 448 6.87 13.19 -2.31
C GLY A 448 5.89 14.14 -3.01
N ALA A 449 4.66 14.28 -2.53
CA ALA A 449 3.69 15.26 -3.03
C ALA A 449 4.01 16.68 -2.49
N LEU A 450 5.22 17.15 -2.77
CA LEU A 450 5.80 18.35 -2.15
C LEU A 450 4.99 19.62 -2.40
N TRP A 451 4.43 19.79 -3.61
CA TRP A 451 3.62 20.96 -3.94
C TRP A 451 2.31 21.00 -3.14
N GLU A 452 1.62 19.87 -3.05
CA GLU A 452 0.36 19.77 -2.29
C GLU A 452 0.61 19.96 -0.79
N SER A 453 1.70 19.36 -0.28
CA SER A 453 2.15 19.53 1.09
C SER A 453 2.43 21.00 1.42
N ARG A 454 3.24 21.66 0.59
CA ARG A 454 3.56 23.08 0.70
C ARG A 454 2.31 23.95 0.73
N ASP A 455 1.40 23.74 -0.20
CA ASP A 455 0.17 24.56 -0.30
C ASP A 455 -0.74 24.39 0.93
N LEU A 456 -0.78 23.20 1.53
CA LEU A 456 -1.48 22.98 2.78
C LEU A 456 -0.80 23.68 3.96
N PHE A 457 0.53 23.65 4.05
CA PHE A 457 1.25 24.40 5.09
C PHE A 457 1.01 25.90 4.97
N HIS A 458 1.05 26.48 3.77
CA HIS A 458 0.72 27.89 3.56
C HIS A 458 -0.70 28.21 4.05
N ARG A 459 -1.68 27.36 3.76
CA ARG A 459 -3.05 27.54 4.25
C ARG A 459 -3.11 27.54 5.78
N VAL A 460 -2.38 26.64 6.47
CA VAL A 460 -2.30 26.64 7.94
C VAL A 460 -1.67 27.93 8.46
N ILE A 461 -0.61 28.42 7.81
CA ILE A 461 0.09 29.66 8.16
C ILE A 461 -0.84 30.89 8.01
N ASP A 462 -1.68 30.91 7.00
CA ASP A 462 -2.58 32.03 6.71
C ASP A 462 -3.88 31.99 7.53
N MET A 463 -4.21 30.87 8.17
CA MET A 463 -5.39 30.77 9.03
C MET A 463 -5.18 31.52 10.35
N PRO A 464 -6.23 32.18 10.88
CA PRO A 464 -6.16 32.83 12.18
C PRO A 464 -5.91 31.81 13.31
N ALA A 465 -5.23 32.24 14.36
CA ALA A 465 -5.12 31.47 15.59
C ALA A 465 -6.49 31.37 16.28
N GLY A 466 -6.80 30.19 16.82
CA GLY A 466 -8.06 29.98 17.54
C GLY A 466 -8.10 30.65 18.93
N ASN A 467 -6.94 30.87 19.54
CA ASN A 467 -6.81 31.55 20.84
C ASN A 467 -6.06 32.88 20.68
N GLU A 468 -6.66 33.98 21.15
CA GLU A 468 -6.10 35.33 21.06
C GLU A 468 -4.88 35.54 21.99
N ASP A 469 -4.73 34.76 23.06
CA ASP A 469 -3.73 34.96 24.12
C ASP A 469 -2.57 33.95 24.13
N GLY A 470 -2.51 33.02 23.18
CA GLY A 470 -1.52 31.93 23.14
C GLY A 470 -0.52 32.02 22.00
N GLU A 471 0.66 31.43 22.23
CA GLU A 471 1.61 31.17 21.15
C GLU A 471 0.97 30.26 20.06
N ASP A 472 1.02 30.66 18.81
CA ASP A 472 0.50 29.86 17.70
C ASP A 472 1.49 28.75 17.32
N VAL A 473 1.46 27.68 18.11
CA VAL A 473 2.32 26.51 17.96
C VAL A 473 2.13 25.83 16.59
N LEU A 474 0.88 25.72 16.13
CA LEU A 474 0.57 25.08 14.83
C LEU A 474 1.15 25.90 13.67
N ARG A 475 1.06 27.22 13.76
CA ARG A 475 1.62 28.13 12.77
C ARG A 475 3.15 28.00 12.68
N THR A 476 3.83 28.06 13.82
CA THR A 476 5.30 27.95 13.84
C THR A 476 5.76 26.60 13.28
N SER A 477 5.09 25.51 13.66
CA SER A 477 5.37 24.18 13.10
C SER A 477 5.12 24.14 11.58
N ALA A 478 4.03 24.75 11.12
CA ALA A 478 3.73 24.85 9.68
C ALA A 478 4.79 25.65 8.91
N VAL A 479 5.31 26.74 9.51
CA VAL A 479 6.37 27.56 8.89
C VAL A 479 7.65 26.74 8.71
N VAL A 480 8.10 26.01 9.73
CA VAL A 480 9.30 25.16 9.65
C VAL A 480 9.14 24.11 8.55
N GLN A 481 8.03 23.36 8.59
CA GLN A 481 7.78 22.30 7.64
C GLN A 481 7.58 22.83 6.19
N CYS A 482 6.92 23.99 6.05
CA CYS A 482 6.76 24.66 4.76
C CYS A 482 8.11 25.08 4.19
N ALA A 483 9.01 25.61 5.04
CA ALA A 483 10.35 25.98 4.60
C ALA A 483 11.17 24.77 4.13
N VAL A 484 11.02 23.61 4.79
CA VAL A 484 11.58 22.35 4.31
C VAL A 484 11.04 21.99 2.92
N MET A 485 9.72 22.10 2.69
CA MET A 485 9.13 21.82 1.36
C MET A 485 9.64 22.81 0.29
N GLU A 486 9.65 24.11 0.60
CA GLU A 486 10.18 25.13 -0.32
C GLU A 486 11.64 24.85 -0.67
N ARG A 487 12.45 24.48 0.31
CA ARG A 487 13.85 24.10 0.11
C ARG A 487 14.04 22.87 -0.76
N GLN A 488 13.24 21.81 -0.51
CA GLN A 488 13.25 20.58 -1.32
C GLN A 488 12.77 20.82 -2.77
N LEU A 489 11.93 21.82 -2.98
CA LEU A 489 11.50 22.29 -4.30
C LEU A 489 12.54 23.24 -4.98
N GLY A 490 13.68 23.51 -4.33
CA GLY A 490 14.69 24.44 -4.83
C GLY A 490 14.36 25.92 -4.66
N ARG A 491 13.32 26.24 -3.90
CA ARG A 491 12.79 27.60 -3.66
C ARG A 491 13.40 28.21 -2.42
N TYR A 492 14.72 28.36 -2.41
CA TYR A 492 15.50 28.77 -1.23
C TYR A 492 15.17 30.19 -0.77
N ALA A 493 14.86 31.12 -1.70
CA ALA A 493 14.52 32.50 -1.36
C ALA A 493 13.17 32.58 -0.64
N GLU A 494 12.20 31.80 -1.05
CA GLU A 494 10.89 31.72 -0.43
C GLU A 494 10.97 31.10 0.98
N ALA A 495 11.76 30.03 1.13
CA ALA A 495 12.04 29.43 2.44
C ALA A 495 12.67 30.46 3.40
N ASP A 496 13.69 31.19 2.95
CA ASP A 496 14.37 32.22 3.73
C ASP A 496 13.40 33.34 4.14
N ALA A 497 12.61 33.84 3.20
CA ALA A 497 11.64 34.90 3.47
C ALA A 497 10.55 34.46 4.45
N LEU A 498 10.09 33.21 4.37
CA LEU A 498 9.09 32.63 5.27
C LEU A 498 9.61 32.53 6.70
N LEU A 499 10.82 31.98 6.88
CA LEU A 499 11.44 31.81 8.19
C LEU A 499 11.78 33.16 8.85
N ARG A 500 12.33 34.12 8.09
CA ARG A 500 12.61 35.47 8.61
C ARG A 500 11.36 36.17 9.08
N ARG A 501 10.27 36.13 8.28
CA ARG A 501 9.00 36.74 8.65
C ARG A 501 8.48 36.20 10.00
N GLU A 502 8.62 34.89 10.26
CA GLU A 502 8.19 34.30 11.51
C GLU A 502 9.13 34.64 12.68
N LEU A 503 10.44 34.67 12.44
CA LEU A 503 11.45 35.09 13.43
C LEU A 503 11.29 36.57 13.86
N ASP A 504 10.90 37.44 12.92
CA ASP A 504 10.71 38.90 13.18
C ASP A 504 9.31 39.25 13.69
N ARG A 505 8.40 38.29 13.79
CA ARG A 505 7.02 38.51 14.26
C ARG A 505 6.98 39.09 15.65
N ARG A 506 5.93 39.87 15.94
CA ARG A 506 5.67 40.45 17.28
C ARG A 506 4.18 40.17 17.66
N PRO A 507 3.90 39.51 18.80
CA PRO A 507 4.87 38.79 19.64
C PRO A 507 5.55 37.66 18.86
N GLY A 508 6.83 37.43 19.15
CA GLY A 508 7.64 36.40 18.48
C GLY A 508 7.35 34.99 19.01
N PRO A 509 7.90 33.96 18.34
CA PRO A 509 7.84 32.58 18.82
C PRO A 509 8.59 32.44 20.14
N SER A 510 8.14 31.50 20.99
CA SER A 510 8.83 31.19 22.25
C SER A 510 10.29 30.75 22.01
N PRO A 511 11.17 30.83 23.01
CA PRO A 511 12.57 30.41 22.87
C PRO A 511 12.72 28.98 22.32
N SER A 512 11.90 28.05 22.80
CA SER A 512 11.90 26.65 22.32
C SER A 512 11.55 26.54 20.84
N ARG A 513 10.52 27.26 20.37
CA ARG A 513 10.11 27.23 18.94
C ARG A 513 11.08 27.97 18.04
N ARG A 514 11.72 29.02 18.57
CA ARG A 514 12.73 29.78 17.84
C ARG A 514 13.92 28.92 17.43
N ILE A 515 14.32 27.93 18.23
CA ILE A 515 15.42 27.03 17.96
C ILE A 515 15.19 26.31 16.61
N GLY A 516 14.05 25.66 16.44
CA GLY A 516 13.72 24.94 15.19
C GLY A 516 13.71 25.87 13.97
N LEU A 517 13.15 27.07 14.10
CA LEU A 517 13.17 28.07 13.02
C LEU A 517 14.58 28.50 12.64
N VAL A 518 15.45 28.74 13.62
CA VAL A 518 16.85 29.16 13.39
C VAL A 518 17.64 28.02 12.76
N ILE A 519 17.49 26.78 13.25
CA ILE A 519 18.16 25.62 12.66
C ILE A 519 17.77 25.46 11.18
N GLU A 520 16.46 25.48 10.87
CA GLU A 520 16.00 25.36 9.48
C GLU A 520 16.47 26.54 8.63
N TRP A 521 16.50 27.76 9.20
CA TRP A 521 17.06 28.92 8.51
C TRP A 521 18.55 28.74 8.21
N CYS A 522 19.33 28.18 9.15
CA CYS A 522 20.75 27.88 8.96
C CYS A 522 20.98 26.77 7.92
N CYS A 523 20.02 25.85 7.74
CA CYS A 523 20.13 24.76 6.75
C CYS A 523 20.35 25.26 5.31
N ARG A 524 19.92 26.47 4.98
CA ARG A 524 20.19 27.08 3.67
C ARG A 524 21.69 27.17 3.33
N ALA A 525 22.56 27.35 4.34
CA ALA A 525 23.99 27.51 4.14
C ALA A 525 24.64 26.28 3.48
N GLN A 526 24.09 25.07 3.69
CA GLN A 526 24.60 23.84 3.09
C GLN A 526 24.43 23.82 1.55
N PHE A 527 23.43 24.53 1.00
CA PHE A 527 23.17 24.56 -0.45
C PHE A 527 23.93 25.66 -1.18
N VAL A 528 24.46 26.65 -0.46
CA VAL A 528 25.21 27.75 -1.01
C VAL A 528 26.68 27.79 -0.55
N ALA A 529 27.08 26.81 0.27
CA ALA A 529 28.40 26.66 0.88
C ALA A 529 28.88 27.93 1.60
N ARG A 530 27.98 28.59 2.36
CA ARG A 530 28.23 29.83 3.11
C ARG A 530 28.01 29.63 4.60
N PHE A 531 28.64 28.62 5.17
CA PHE A 531 28.52 28.28 6.59
C PHE A 531 29.01 29.37 7.55
N PRO A 532 30.06 30.16 7.28
CA PRO A 532 30.44 31.26 8.17
C PRO A 532 29.31 32.25 8.43
N ASP A 533 28.40 32.45 7.47
CA ASP A 533 27.31 33.42 7.56
C ASP A 533 26.24 33.03 8.60
N VAL A 534 26.21 31.80 9.08
CA VAL A 534 25.19 31.26 10.01
C VAL A 534 25.79 30.66 11.28
N ARG A 535 27.11 30.73 11.44
CA ARG A 535 27.85 30.09 12.55
C ARG A 535 27.42 30.63 13.93
N GLU A 536 27.23 31.96 14.05
CA GLU A 536 26.86 32.59 15.31
C GLU A 536 25.43 32.23 15.72
N GLU A 537 24.48 32.31 14.79
CA GLU A 537 23.08 31.95 14.98
C GLU A 537 22.91 30.46 15.32
N LEU A 538 23.67 29.59 14.65
CA LEU A 538 23.65 28.16 14.95
C LEU A 538 24.23 27.85 16.33
N ALA A 539 25.31 28.55 16.74
CA ALA A 539 25.88 28.42 18.07
C ALA A 539 24.93 28.95 19.15
N GLU A 540 24.17 30.03 18.89
CA GLU A 540 23.12 30.52 19.77
C GLU A 540 21.98 29.51 19.91
N ALA A 541 21.50 28.95 18.80
CA ALA A 541 20.47 27.91 18.79
C ALA A 541 20.91 26.67 19.60
N LEU A 542 22.16 26.24 19.43
CA LEU A 542 22.72 25.12 20.20
C LEU A 542 22.77 25.40 21.71
N ARG A 543 23.20 26.62 22.12
CA ARG A 543 23.17 27.02 23.53
C ARG A 543 21.73 27.01 24.06
N GLY A 544 20.79 27.61 23.31
CA GLY A 544 19.39 27.68 23.70
C GLY A 544 18.75 26.29 23.85
N ALA A 545 19.08 25.36 22.95
CA ALA A 545 18.61 23.98 23.04
C ALA A 545 19.10 23.28 24.31
N ARG A 546 20.36 23.46 24.67
CA ARG A 546 20.95 22.94 25.92
C ARG A 546 20.32 23.53 27.16
N ASP A 547 20.15 24.83 27.17
CA ASP A 547 19.56 25.53 28.33
C ASP A 547 18.11 25.10 28.58
N LEU A 548 17.39 24.73 27.56
CA LEU A 548 15.99 24.25 27.62
C LEU A 548 15.87 22.72 27.74
N GLY A 549 16.96 21.98 27.65
CA GLY A 549 16.92 20.53 27.63
C GLY A 549 16.25 19.94 26.36
N ASP A 550 16.26 20.70 25.25
CA ASP A 550 15.71 20.29 23.95
C ASP A 550 16.72 19.40 23.19
N GLY A 551 16.69 18.10 23.49
CA GLY A 551 17.61 17.13 22.86
C GLY A 551 17.47 17.04 21.33
N LEU A 552 16.26 17.24 20.79
CA LEU A 552 16.03 17.22 19.34
C LEU A 552 16.61 18.47 18.67
N GLY A 553 16.40 19.63 19.27
CA GLY A 553 17.02 20.87 18.81
C GLY A 553 18.54 20.84 18.94
N GLU A 554 19.08 20.28 20.03
CA GLU A 554 20.51 20.11 20.23
C GLU A 554 21.10 19.20 19.14
N MET A 555 20.48 18.07 18.86
CA MET A 555 20.91 17.15 17.80
C MET A 555 20.89 17.82 16.41
N GLY A 556 19.81 18.54 16.09
CA GLY A 556 19.69 19.30 14.84
C GLY A 556 20.79 20.32 14.65
N ALA A 557 21.09 21.11 15.70
CA ALA A 557 22.14 22.13 15.68
C ALA A 557 23.54 21.52 15.60
N LEU A 558 23.83 20.47 16.38
CA LEU A 558 25.13 19.79 16.39
C LEU A 558 25.46 19.17 15.03
N THR A 559 24.51 18.49 14.40
CA THR A 559 24.73 17.81 13.10
C THR A 559 24.97 18.81 11.99
N LEU A 560 24.27 19.94 11.99
CA LEU A 560 24.49 21.02 11.02
C LEU A 560 25.83 21.71 11.26
N ALA A 561 26.20 21.95 12.52
CA ALA A 561 27.50 22.52 12.86
C ALA A 561 28.66 21.59 12.51
N ALA A 562 28.54 20.28 12.82
CA ALA A 562 29.56 19.28 12.45
C ALA A 562 29.82 19.24 10.95
N MET A 563 28.75 19.21 10.16
CA MET A 563 28.85 19.23 8.70
C MET A 563 29.47 20.55 8.21
N SER A 564 29.08 21.69 8.80
CA SER A 564 29.62 23.01 8.46
C SER A 564 31.12 23.09 8.69
N GLU A 565 31.58 22.70 9.88
CA GLU A 565 33.03 22.72 10.21
C GLU A 565 33.84 21.72 9.35
N ALA A 566 33.22 20.56 8.99
CA ALA A 566 33.87 19.62 8.05
C ALA A 566 34.06 20.24 6.66
N TYR A 567 33.08 21.00 6.15
CA TYR A 567 33.21 21.72 4.87
C TYR A 567 34.22 22.86 4.94
N GLU A 568 34.36 23.57 6.05
CA GLU A 568 35.31 24.64 6.25
C GLU A 568 36.74 24.12 6.52
N GLY A 569 36.91 22.82 6.77
CA GLY A 569 38.19 22.16 6.98
C GLY A 569 38.66 22.15 8.44
N ASP A 570 37.86 22.61 9.41
CA ASP A 570 38.13 22.40 10.84
C ASP A 570 37.73 20.98 11.25
N THR A 571 38.56 20.02 10.86
CA THR A 571 38.30 18.60 11.12
C THR A 571 38.34 18.25 12.61
N ALA A 572 39.01 19.03 13.45
CA ALA A 572 39.08 18.81 14.88
C ALA A 572 37.75 19.16 15.56
N GLU A 573 37.24 20.33 15.25
CA GLU A 573 35.94 20.79 15.76
C GLU A 573 34.79 19.97 15.18
N ALA A 574 34.81 19.66 13.87
CA ALA A 574 33.83 18.80 13.23
C ALA A 574 33.73 17.44 13.91
N ARG A 575 34.86 16.77 14.19
CA ARG A 575 34.89 15.49 14.93
C ARG A 575 34.32 15.60 16.35
N ARG A 576 34.59 16.72 17.03
CA ARG A 576 34.07 16.97 18.38
C ARG A 576 32.55 17.08 18.36
N LEU A 577 32.01 17.85 17.41
CA LEU A 577 30.57 18.06 17.23
C LEU A 577 29.86 16.78 16.77
N ALA A 578 30.43 16.04 15.81
CA ALA A 578 29.87 14.79 15.32
C ALA A 578 29.76 13.73 16.43
N ARG A 579 30.81 13.59 17.27
CA ARG A 579 30.76 12.69 18.44
C ARG A 579 29.70 13.09 19.43
N ALA A 580 29.54 14.38 19.70
CA ALA A 580 28.47 14.86 20.59
C ALA A 580 27.08 14.53 20.02
N ALA A 581 26.87 14.73 18.72
CA ALA A 581 25.63 14.39 18.05
C ALA A 581 25.37 12.87 18.06
N ALA A 582 26.40 12.04 17.76
CA ALA A 582 26.29 10.58 17.83
C ALA A 582 25.92 10.08 19.23
N GLY A 583 26.55 10.65 20.28
CA GLY A 583 26.19 10.31 21.67
C GLY A 583 24.76 10.67 22.06
N LEU A 584 24.19 11.74 21.51
CA LEU A 584 22.78 12.05 21.67
C LEU A 584 21.89 11.07 20.88
N ALA A 585 22.26 10.74 19.66
CA ALA A 585 21.53 9.78 18.83
C ALA A 585 21.43 8.41 19.49
N ASP A 586 22.52 7.93 20.11
CA ASP A 586 22.57 6.66 20.83
C ASP A 586 21.67 6.64 22.08
N ALA A 587 21.33 7.79 22.62
CA ALA A 587 20.47 7.94 23.79
C ALA A 587 18.98 8.12 23.45
N LEU A 588 18.65 8.40 22.18
CA LEU A 588 17.28 8.61 21.72
C LEU A 588 16.62 7.26 21.38
N THR A 589 15.29 7.22 21.51
CA THR A 589 14.53 6.06 21.02
C THR A 589 14.47 6.10 19.50
N ASP A 590 14.31 4.94 18.86
CA ASP A 590 14.09 4.89 17.40
C ASP A 590 12.93 5.78 16.95
N GLY A 591 12.01 6.04 17.88
CA GLY A 591 10.90 6.94 17.71
C GLY A 591 11.26 8.40 17.56
N ASP A 592 12.17 8.84 18.36
CA ASP A 592 12.66 10.19 18.29
C ASP A 592 13.56 10.36 17.08
N LEU A 593 14.35 9.32 16.73
CA LEU A 593 15.23 9.30 15.57
C LEU A 593 14.47 9.33 14.24
N ALA A 594 13.28 8.76 14.17
CA ALA A 594 12.45 8.79 12.94
C ALA A 594 12.07 10.21 12.49
N GLY A 595 11.94 11.14 13.45
CA GLY A 595 11.74 12.57 13.19
C GLY A 595 13.02 13.31 12.77
N LEU A 596 14.18 12.67 12.88
CA LEU A 596 15.51 13.28 12.70
C LEU A 596 16.24 12.81 11.43
N CYS A 597 15.53 12.38 10.39
CA CYS A 597 16.15 11.86 9.16
C CYS A 597 17.19 12.83 8.56
N GLU A 598 16.87 14.12 8.43
CA GLU A 598 17.83 15.10 7.90
C GLU A 598 19.03 15.33 8.83
N PRO A 599 18.88 15.54 10.14
CA PRO A 599 20.00 15.57 11.08
C PRO A 599 20.91 14.34 10.98
N LEU A 600 20.35 13.15 10.92
CA LEU A 600 21.14 11.91 10.80
C LEU A 600 21.89 11.82 9.47
N VAL A 601 21.28 12.25 8.36
CA VAL A 601 21.96 12.35 7.07
C VAL A 601 23.13 13.33 7.13
N ARG A 602 22.95 14.49 7.78
CA ARG A 602 24.05 15.48 7.95
C ARG A 602 25.17 14.91 8.81
N LEU A 603 24.86 14.17 9.86
CA LEU A 603 25.86 13.50 10.68
C LEU A 603 26.67 12.51 9.85
N GLY A 604 25.99 11.63 9.10
CA GLY A 604 26.66 10.66 8.22
C GLY A 604 27.54 11.33 7.15
N TRP A 605 27.08 12.46 6.56
CA TRP A 605 27.91 13.22 5.65
C TRP A 605 29.14 13.84 6.32
N ALA A 606 28.99 14.39 7.53
CA ALA A 606 30.11 14.91 8.29
C ALA A 606 31.14 13.80 8.57
N GLU A 607 30.72 12.62 8.99
CA GLU A 607 31.59 11.47 9.22
C GLU A 607 32.32 11.04 7.95
N VAL A 608 31.62 10.92 6.81
CA VAL A 608 32.23 10.59 5.50
C VAL A 608 33.30 11.61 5.09
N MET A 609 33.12 12.89 5.42
CA MET A 609 34.10 13.94 5.11
C MET A 609 35.30 13.94 6.07
N LEU A 610 35.18 13.30 7.21
CA LEU A 610 36.21 13.24 8.26
C LEU A 610 37.08 11.98 8.21
N ASP A 611 36.67 10.98 7.42
CA ASP A 611 37.46 9.78 7.11
C ASP A 611 38.45 10.06 5.99
#